data_30d18c077146b145e099b4ec05a135c8
#
_entry.id   30d18c077146b145e099b4ec05a135c8
#
_cell.length_a   1.000
_cell.length_b   1.000
_cell.length_c   1.000
_cell.angle_alpha   90.00
_cell.angle_beta   90.00
_cell.angle_gamma   90.00
#
_symmetry.space_group_name_H-M   'P 1'
#
loop_
_entity.id
_entity.type
_entity.pdbx_description
1 polymer ?
#
loop_
_entity_poly.entity_id
_entity_poly.type
_entity_poly.pdbx_seq_one_letter_code
_entity_poly.pdbx_strand_id
1 'polypeptide(L)' 'MRIKLIIGKKEETMEISGDKTIKNLLEVIDIASETVVVKKNDSIVIDEESIEDGDLIEVIQVIYGG' A
#
# COMPACT_ATOMS: atom_id res chain seq x y z
N MET A 1 -4.50 3.90 -13.52
CA MET A 1 -4.36 2.46 -13.22
C MET A 1 -5.22 2.08 -12.03
N ARG A 2 -5.64 0.84 -12.01
CA ARG A 2 -6.52 0.35 -10.96
C ARG A 2 -5.79 -0.68 -10.13
N ILE A 3 -5.85 -0.51 -8.81
CA ILE A 3 -5.22 -1.43 -7.88
C ILE A 3 -6.24 -1.89 -6.84
N LYS A 4 -5.92 -3.00 -6.20
CA LYS A 4 -6.69 -3.49 -5.07
C LYS A 4 -5.90 -3.20 -3.80
N LEU A 5 -6.54 -2.56 -2.83
CA LEU A 5 -5.91 -2.17 -1.58
C LEU A 5 -6.57 -2.89 -0.42
N ILE A 6 -5.76 -3.54 0.40
CA ILE A 6 -6.24 -4.22 1.60
C ILE A 6 -5.61 -3.54 2.81
N ILE A 7 -6.45 -3.03 3.70
CA ILE A 7 -6.00 -2.44 4.96
C ILE A 7 -6.76 -3.15 6.08
N GLY A 8 -6.04 -3.92 6.88
CA GLY A 8 -6.67 -4.72 7.90
C GLY A 8 -7.65 -5.71 7.28
N LYS A 9 -8.92 -5.56 7.59
CA LYS A 9 -9.97 -6.43 7.05
C LYS A 9 -10.73 -5.80 5.90
N LYS A 10 -10.36 -4.57 5.51
CA LYS A 10 -11.04 -3.87 4.44
C LYS A 10 -10.33 -4.04 3.12
N GLU A 11 -11.09 -4.30 2.08
CA GLU A 11 -10.58 -4.42 0.72
C GLU A 11 -11.27 -3.37 -0.13
N GLU A 12 -10.48 -2.60 -0.85
CA GLU A 12 -11.00 -1.55 -1.71
C GLU A 12 -10.30 -1.57 -3.05
N THR A 13 -11.03 -1.17 -4.09
CA THR A 13 -10.43 -0.94 -5.40
C THR A 13 -10.20 0.55 -5.53
N MET A 14 -8.99 0.94 -5.95
CA MET A 14 -8.64 2.34 -6.11
C MET A 14 -8.17 2.62 -7.52
N GLU A 15 -8.58 3.78 -8.03
CA GLU A 15 -8.03 4.34 -9.26
C GLU A 15 -6.94 5.32 -8.88
N ILE A 16 -5.75 5.12 -9.42
CA ILE A 16 -4.68 6.09 -9.25
C ILE A 16 -4.10 6.44 -10.61
N SER A 17 -3.67 7.68 -10.77
CA SER A 17 -3.18 8.19 -12.05
C SER A 17 -1.68 8.41 -12.00
N GLY A 18 -1.03 8.18 -13.13
CA GLY A 18 0.40 8.40 -13.27
C GLY A 18 1.23 7.33 -12.59
N ASP A 19 2.52 7.53 -12.61
CA ASP A 19 3.46 6.63 -11.96
C ASP A 19 3.48 6.93 -10.47
N LYS A 20 3.22 5.92 -9.67
CA LYS A 20 3.15 6.06 -8.23
C LYS A 20 4.01 5.00 -7.56
N THR A 21 4.51 5.35 -6.38
CA THR A 21 5.22 4.42 -5.53
C THR A 21 4.33 4.06 -4.34
N ILE A 22 4.74 3.06 -3.58
CA ILE A 22 4.05 2.71 -2.34
C ILE A 22 3.97 3.93 -1.41
N LYS A 23 5.06 4.71 -1.33
CA LYS A 23 5.08 5.92 -0.51
C LYS A 23 3.99 6.91 -0.93
N ASN A 24 3.82 7.11 -2.24
CA ASN A 24 2.79 8.00 -2.75
C ASN A 24 1.40 7.51 -2.35
N LEU A 25 1.17 6.20 -2.46
CA LEU A 25 -0.10 5.62 -2.08
C LEU A 25 -0.38 5.83 -0.60
N LEU A 26 0.61 5.59 0.26
CA LEU A 26 0.46 5.78 1.69
C LEU A 26 0.14 7.22 2.03
N GLU A 27 0.72 8.17 1.31
CA GLU A 27 0.40 9.58 1.49
C GLU A 27 -1.04 9.88 1.14
N VAL A 28 -1.54 9.29 0.07
CA VAL A 28 -2.93 9.48 -0.35
C VAL A 28 -3.91 8.97 0.71
N ILE A 29 -3.60 7.85 1.32
CA ILE A 29 -4.47 7.26 2.35
C ILE A 29 -4.12 7.73 3.76
N ASP A 30 -3.18 8.66 3.86
CA ASP A 30 -2.80 9.32 5.13
C ASP A 30 -2.25 8.34 6.17
N ILE A 31 -1.38 7.45 5.73
CA ILE A 31 -0.71 6.49 6.62
C ILE A 31 0.79 6.73 6.56
N ALA A 32 1.41 6.81 7.74
CA ALA A 32 2.86 6.97 7.82
C ALA A 32 3.55 5.65 7.48
N SER A 33 4.50 5.70 6.55
CA SER A 33 5.17 4.49 6.06
C SER A 33 5.94 3.75 7.16
N GLU A 34 6.43 4.48 8.18
CA GLU A 34 7.18 3.85 9.26
C GLU A 34 6.31 3.02 10.20
N THR A 35 4.99 3.11 10.10
CA THR A 35 4.07 2.41 11.00
C THR A 35 3.49 1.15 10.37
N VAL A 36 3.86 0.84 9.13
CA VAL A 36 3.24 -0.28 8.42
C VAL A 36 4.28 -1.09 7.66
N VAL A 37 3.90 -2.32 7.37
CA VAL A 37 4.59 -3.18 6.42
C VAL A 37 3.67 -3.29 5.22
N VAL A 38 4.23 -3.17 4.03
CA VAL A 38 3.44 -3.21 2.81
C VAL A 38 3.84 -4.41 1.97
N LYS A 39 2.84 -5.13 1.49
CA LYS A 39 3.04 -6.23 0.55
C LYS A 39 2.48 -5.83 -0.80
N LYS A 40 3.20 -6.16 -1.85
CA LYS A 40 2.73 -6.00 -3.22
C LYS A 40 2.73 -7.38 -3.86
N ASN A 41 1.55 -7.84 -4.27
CA ASN A 41 1.37 -9.16 -4.87
C ASN A 41 2.01 -10.26 -4.02
N ASP A 42 1.74 -10.18 -2.71
CA ASP A 42 2.14 -11.18 -1.72
C ASP A 42 3.64 -11.16 -1.37
N SER A 43 4.35 -10.10 -1.75
CA SER A 43 5.76 -9.93 -1.40
C SER A 43 5.96 -8.62 -0.65
N ILE A 44 6.73 -8.66 0.42
CA ILE A 44 7.04 -7.45 1.19
C ILE A 44 7.90 -6.52 0.33
N VAL A 45 7.52 -5.26 0.26
CA VAL A 45 8.23 -4.27 -0.54
C VAL A 45 8.52 -3.04 0.29
N ILE A 46 9.51 -2.27 -0.15
CA ILE A 46 9.84 -0.99 0.47
C ILE A 46 8.94 0.11 -0.13
N ASP A 47 8.93 1.27 0.52
CA ASP A 47 8.05 2.37 0.11
C ASP A 47 8.46 3.01 -1.22
N GLU A 48 9.67 2.74 -1.70
CA GLU A 48 10.12 3.22 -3.00
C GLU A 48 9.66 2.34 -4.17
N GLU A 49 9.03 1.22 -3.88
CA GLU A 49 8.58 0.30 -4.91
C GLU A 49 7.50 0.94 -5.77
N SER A 50 7.61 0.75 -7.08
CA SER A 50 6.61 1.26 -8.04
C SER A 50 5.35 0.42 -8.01
N ILE A 51 4.23 1.08 -8.25
CA ILE A 51 2.93 0.40 -8.33
C ILE A 51 2.53 0.31 -9.79
N GLU A 52 2.00 -0.83 -10.19
CA GLU A 52 1.55 -1.09 -11.55
C GLU A 52 0.08 -1.44 -11.57
N ASP A 53 -0.53 -1.27 -12.75
CA ASP A 53 -1.94 -1.58 -12.92
C ASP A 53 -2.22 -3.05 -12.57
N GLY A 54 -3.26 -3.27 -11.80
CA GLY A 54 -3.65 -4.61 -11.37
C GLY A 54 -2.96 -5.12 -10.12
N ASP A 55 -2.08 -4.32 -9.53
CA ASP A 55 -1.37 -4.75 -8.32
C ASP A 55 -2.31 -4.93 -7.14
N LEU A 56 -1.98 -5.90 -6.31
CA LEU A 56 -2.63 -6.11 -5.02
C LEU A 56 -1.70 -5.57 -3.93
N ILE A 57 -2.13 -4.50 -3.28
CA ILE A 57 -1.35 -3.84 -2.23
C ILE A 57 -2.00 -4.13 -0.89
N GLU A 58 -1.22 -4.68 0.02
CA GLU A 58 -1.70 -4.99 1.36
C GLU A 58 -0.91 -4.17 2.38
N VAL A 59 -1.61 -3.39 3.19
CA VAL A 59 -1.00 -2.54 4.21
C VAL A 59 -1.26 -3.17 5.57
N ILE A 60 -0.19 -3.53 6.26
CA ILE A 60 -0.27 -4.22 7.55
C ILE A 60 0.30 -3.29 8.61
N GLN A 61 -0.52 -2.92 9.57
CA GLN A 61 -0.08 -2.06 10.66
C GLN A 61 0.78 -2.86 11.63
N VAL A 62 1.93 -2.31 11.96
CA VAL A 62 2.81 -2.91 12.97
C VAL A 62 2.47 -2.26 14.29
N ILE A 63 2.00 -3.05 15.23
CA ILE A 63 1.68 -2.56 16.54
C ILE A 63 2.89 -2.78 17.42
N TYR A 64 3.48 -1.69 17.89
CA TYR A 64 4.53 -1.78 18.87
C TYR A 64 3.86 -1.89 20.22
N GLY A 65 3.85 -3.09 20.76
CA GLY A 65 3.30 -3.31 22.06
C GLY A 65 4.14 -2.55 23.07
N GLY A 66 3.57 -1.59 23.66
CA GLY A 66 4.26 -0.81 24.66
C GLY A 66 3.53 -0.91 25.94
#